data_ee3878e44799ed5257f38e3044b5b9b4
#
_entry.id   ee3878e44799ed5257f38e3044b5b9b4
#
_cell.length_a   1.000
_cell.length_b   1.000
_cell.length_c   1.000
_cell.angle_alpha   90.00
_cell.angle_beta   90.00
_cell.angle_gamma   90.00
#
_symmetry.space_group_name_H-M   'P 1'
#
loop_
_entity.id
_entity.type
_entity.pdbx_description
1 polymer ?
#
loop_
_entity_poly.entity_id
_entity_poly.type
_entity_poly.pdbx_seq_one_letter_code
_entity_poly.pdbx_strand_id
1 'polypeptide(L)'
;MRKITLIMFTLLICAAQQVKAQTDSMLIRPTVDKRVELLSIIFRLTGNPEYNRNDFKLYTDRIESHFSPYKNHELISFARSLVKTDGVSYDAVMSMAINLDNQFNLPADYGSLDSRWNRNQVGPFIKLLKKFVKDSRFDAFYHSNENLYQEAVSRFMPIYKSIDTQWYNDFYGQKSNDRFHIILSMSNGPGNYGPSVTDKENVHNVFSVMGAWVTDSVGMVVYPPELILPVLIHEFNHSFINFDPEMFRTSGEQIYAAVGEQMARQAYGQWSIVLTEAMVRA
;
A
#
# COMPACT_ATOMS: atom_id res chain seq x y z
N MET A 1 20.98 54.26 30.42
CA MET A 1 19.80 53.41 30.45
C MET A 1 19.08 53.24 29.12
N ARG A 2 19.20 54.11 28.13
CA ARG A 2 18.55 53.98 26.77
C ARG A 2 19.19 52.94 25.80
N LYS A 3 20.43 52.54 26.00
CA LYS A 3 21.11 51.59 25.08
C LYS A 3 20.86 50.10 25.38
N ILE A 4 20.48 49.76 26.63
CA ILE A 4 20.20 48.37 27.03
C ILE A 4 18.80 47.91 26.57
N THR A 5 17.83 48.84 26.52
CA THR A 5 16.44 48.56 26.10
C THR A 5 16.35 48.24 24.58
N LEU A 6 17.24 48.81 23.78
CA LEU A 6 17.23 48.60 22.32
C LEU A 6 17.82 47.23 21.93
N ILE A 7 18.76 46.69 22.70
CA ILE A 7 19.36 45.36 22.46
C ILE A 7 18.40 44.24 22.83
N MET A 8 17.60 44.42 23.89
CA MET A 8 16.56 43.45 24.24
C MET A 8 15.42 43.37 23.23
N PHE A 9 15.06 44.48 22.57
CA PHE A 9 14.01 44.50 21.54
C PHE A 9 14.47 43.84 20.26
N THR A 10 15.75 43.97 19.87
CA THR A 10 16.32 43.30 18.70
C THR A 10 16.48 41.79 18.89
N LEU A 11 16.76 41.33 20.09
CA LEU A 11 16.79 39.88 20.41
C LEU A 11 15.40 39.21 20.44
N LEU A 12 14.34 39.93 20.82
CA LEU A 12 12.97 39.41 20.76
C LEU A 12 12.45 39.31 19.33
N ILE A 13 12.89 40.14 18.39
CA ILE A 13 12.49 40.11 16.99
C ILE A 13 13.18 38.93 16.25
N CYS A 14 14.42 38.58 16.62
CA CYS A 14 15.09 37.40 16.06
C CYS A 14 14.54 36.06 16.56
N ALA A 15 13.89 36.01 17.74
CA ALA A 15 13.29 34.79 18.23
C ALA A 15 11.88 34.49 17.62
N ALA A 16 11.25 35.49 16.99
CA ALA A 16 9.92 35.35 16.40
C ALA A 16 9.94 34.85 14.93
N GLN A 17 11.10 34.58 14.34
CA GLN A 17 11.22 34.14 12.94
C GLN A 17 11.54 32.66 12.75
N GLN A 18 11.43 31.82 13.78
CA GLN A 18 11.71 30.40 13.67
C GLN A 18 10.51 29.47 13.99
N VAL A 19 9.31 29.95 13.77
CA VAL A 19 8.16 29.03 13.67
C VAL A 19 7.52 29.21 12.30
N LYS A 20 8.27 28.89 11.24
CA LYS A 20 7.63 28.33 10.06
C LYS A 20 7.26 26.91 10.45
N ALA A 21 6.00 26.71 10.76
CA ALA A 21 5.45 25.37 10.81
C ALA A 21 5.79 24.71 9.48
N GLN A 22 6.66 23.72 9.52
CA GLN A 22 7.00 22.87 8.43
C GLN A 22 5.76 22.00 8.18
N THR A 23 4.89 22.45 7.29
CA THR A 23 3.77 21.65 6.75
C THR A 23 4.28 20.94 5.51
N ASP A 24 5.37 20.16 5.68
CA ASP A 24 5.89 19.36 4.59
C ASP A 24 5.18 18.02 4.60
N SER A 25 4.77 17.56 3.42
CA SER A 25 4.37 16.18 3.20
C SER A 25 5.42 15.27 3.82
N MET A 26 5.01 14.38 4.73
CA MET A 26 5.97 13.55 5.46
C MET A 26 6.13 12.21 4.75
N LEU A 27 7.31 11.99 4.17
CA LEU A 27 7.70 10.68 3.66
C LEU A 27 8.13 9.79 4.83
N ILE A 28 7.36 8.74 5.07
CA ILE A 28 7.62 7.77 6.14
C ILE A 28 8.65 6.75 5.67
N ARG A 29 9.58 6.43 6.56
CA ARG A 29 10.61 5.41 6.26
C ARG A 29 9.97 4.08 5.85
N PRO A 30 10.49 3.39 4.81
CA PRO A 30 9.96 2.11 4.37
C PRO A 30 9.90 1.06 5.48
N THR A 31 8.85 0.28 5.46
CA THR A 31 8.64 -0.82 6.43
C THR A 31 8.09 -2.05 5.72
N VAL A 32 8.26 -3.22 6.32
CA VAL A 32 7.45 -4.40 6.02
C VAL A 32 6.28 -4.38 7.00
N ASP A 33 5.07 -4.24 6.51
CA ASP A 33 3.88 -4.06 7.35
C ASP A 33 3.23 -5.41 7.67
N LYS A 34 3.06 -5.66 8.96
CA LYS A 34 2.48 -6.89 9.49
C LYS A 34 1.08 -7.20 8.93
N ARG A 35 0.27 -6.17 8.69
CA ARG A 35 -1.10 -6.30 8.18
C ARG A 35 -1.09 -6.69 6.70
N VAL A 36 -0.20 -6.07 5.93
CA VAL A 36 0.02 -6.39 4.51
C VAL A 36 0.53 -7.82 4.36
N GLU A 37 1.54 -8.23 5.14
CA GLU A 37 2.05 -9.60 5.09
C GLU A 37 0.98 -10.62 5.47
N LEU A 38 0.17 -10.36 6.51
CA LEU A 38 -0.92 -11.26 6.91
C LEU A 38 -1.93 -11.46 5.79
N LEU A 39 -2.40 -10.37 5.19
CA LEU A 39 -3.43 -10.45 4.13
C LEU A 39 -2.85 -11.12 2.87
N SER A 40 -1.61 -10.79 2.48
CA SER A 40 -0.92 -11.44 1.36
C SER A 40 -0.79 -12.96 1.57
N ILE A 41 -0.42 -13.40 2.78
CA ILE A 41 -0.34 -14.83 3.13
C ILE A 41 -1.72 -15.50 3.06
N ILE A 42 -2.77 -14.88 3.60
CA ILE A 42 -4.14 -15.42 3.54
C ILE A 42 -4.58 -15.61 2.10
N PHE A 43 -4.43 -14.59 1.25
CA PHE A 43 -4.85 -14.66 -0.14
C PHE A 43 -3.93 -15.57 -0.98
N ARG A 44 -2.66 -15.73 -0.62
CA ARG A 44 -1.81 -16.79 -1.14
C ARG A 44 -2.39 -18.18 -0.84
N LEU A 45 -2.84 -18.44 0.39
CA LEU A 45 -3.43 -19.73 0.78
C LEU A 45 -4.79 -20.01 0.11
N THR A 46 -5.49 -19.00 -0.40
CA THR A 46 -6.69 -19.21 -1.22
C THR A 46 -6.38 -19.81 -2.59
N GLY A 47 -5.14 -19.66 -3.06
CA GLY A 47 -4.71 -20.06 -4.39
C GLY A 47 -4.76 -18.94 -5.42
N ASN A 48 -4.98 -17.69 -5.03
CA ASN A 48 -4.99 -16.54 -5.93
C ASN A 48 -3.64 -16.41 -6.67
N PRO A 49 -3.64 -16.33 -8.01
CA PRO A 49 -2.41 -16.33 -8.80
C PRO A 49 -1.48 -15.16 -8.47
N GLU A 50 -2.01 -13.97 -8.21
CA GLU A 50 -1.24 -12.76 -7.90
C GLU A 50 -0.40 -12.90 -6.63
N TYR A 51 -0.85 -13.68 -5.64
CA TYR A 51 -0.13 -13.95 -4.40
C TYR A 51 0.67 -15.25 -4.44
N ASN A 52 0.54 -16.06 -5.49
CA ASN A 52 1.23 -17.36 -5.63
C ASN A 52 2.47 -17.29 -6.54
N ARG A 53 2.95 -16.09 -6.85
CA ARG A 53 4.27 -15.87 -7.43
C ARG A 53 5.35 -16.21 -6.39
N ASN A 54 6.39 -16.87 -6.84
CA ASN A 54 7.49 -17.29 -5.96
C ASN A 54 8.80 -16.54 -6.30
N ASP A 55 8.67 -15.29 -6.70
CA ASP A 55 9.79 -14.45 -7.13
C ASP A 55 10.80 -14.25 -5.99
N PHE A 56 10.32 -14.06 -4.75
CA PHE A 56 11.18 -14.02 -3.57
C PHE A 56 11.15 -15.36 -2.79
N LYS A 57 11.82 -16.34 -3.37
CA LYS A 57 11.76 -17.74 -2.92
C LYS A 57 12.20 -17.95 -1.47
N LEU A 58 13.20 -17.22 -0.99
CA LEU A 58 13.64 -17.31 0.43
C LEU A 58 12.51 -17.08 1.42
N TYR A 59 11.57 -16.19 1.09
CA TYR A 59 10.44 -15.87 1.96
C TYR A 59 9.23 -16.78 1.67
N THR A 60 8.91 -17.01 0.39
CA THR A 60 7.74 -17.83 0.04
C THR A 60 7.89 -19.29 0.46
N ASP A 61 9.11 -19.84 0.50
CA ASP A 61 9.37 -21.17 1.06
C ASP A 61 9.10 -21.22 2.59
N ARG A 62 9.44 -20.15 3.31
CA ARG A 62 9.12 -20.05 4.74
C ARG A 62 7.61 -19.98 4.98
N ILE A 63 6.88 -19.22 4.13
CA ILE A 63 5.42 -19.18 4.18
C ILE A 63 4.84 -20.57 3.95
N GLU A 64 5.27 -21.28 2.91
CA GLU A 64 4.77 -22.61 2.61
C GLU A 64 5.05 -23.59 3.73
N SER A 65 6.26 -23.57 4.26
CA SER A 65 6.65 -24.44 5.40
C SER A 65 5.80 -24.19 6.64
N HIS A 66 5.47 -22.94 6.95
CA HIS A 66 4.75 -22.58 8.18
C HIS A 66 3.24 -22.71 8.03
N PHE A 67 2.69 -22.24 6.89
CA PHE A 67 1.24 -22.08 6.72
C PHE A 67 0.55 -23.18 5.92
N SER A 68 1.29 -24.12 5.32
CA SER A 68 0.66 -25.23 4.59
C SER A 68 -0.36 -26.04 5.41
N PRO A 69 -0.20 -26.26 6.73
CA PRO A 69 -1.20 -26.94 7.54
C PRO A 69 -2.53 -26.19 7.66
N TYR A 70 -2.54 -24.87 7.36
CA TYR A 70 -3.71 -23.99 7.53
C TYR A 70 -4.45 -23.72 6.23
N LYS A 71 -4.12 -24.38 5.11
CA LYS A 71 -4.80 -24.23 3.79
C LYS A 71 -6.31 -24.52 3.84
N ASN A 72 -6.74 -25.31 4.82
CA ASN A 72 -8.15 -25.65 5.04
C ASN A 72 -8.78 -24.92 6.23
N HIS A 73 -8.13 -23.89 6.77
CA HIS A 73 -8.70 -23.09 7.85
C HIS A 73 -9.96 -22.36 7.39
N GLU A 74 -10.91 -22.14 8.30
CA GLU A 74 -12.20 -21.49 8.02
C GLU A 74 -12.03 -20.13 7.30
N LEU A 75 -11.07 -19.31 7.74
CA LEU A 75 -10.75 -18.03 7.09
C LEU A 75 -10.37 -18.21 5.62
N ILE A 76 -9.54 -19.21 5.32
CA ILE A 76 -9.08 -19.44 3.94
C ILE A 76 -10.23 -19.85 3.04
N SER A 77 -11.12 -20.69 3.55
CA SER A 77 -12.35 -21.06 2.83
C SER A 77 -13.27 -19.85 2.61
N PHE A 78 -13.41 -19.00 3.63
CA PHE A 78 -14.18 -17.77 3.55
C PHE A 78 -13.56 -16.76 2.57
N ALA A 79 -12.25 -16.51 2.66
CA ALA A 79 -11.54 -15.63 1.73
C ALA A 79 -11.64 -16.13 0.27
N ARG A 80 -11.57 -17.47 0.05
CA ARG A 80 -11.77 -18.06 -1.28
C ARG A 80 -13.17 -17.79 -1.82
N SER A 81 -14.20 -17.76 -0.98
CA SER A 81 -15.54 -17.37 -1.41
C SER A 81 -15.60 -15.88 -1.81
N LEU A 82 -14.99 -14.98 -1.01
CA LEU A 82 -14.92 -13.56 -1.34
C LEU A 82 -14.25 -13.28 -2.69
N VAL A 83 -13.15 -13.99 -2.97
CA VAL A 83 -12.50 -13.92 -4.30
C VAL A 83 -13.47 -14.29 -5.40
N LYS A 84 -14.20 -15.40 -5.21
CA LYS A 84 -15.08 -15.96 -6.25
C LYS A 84 -16.37 -15.16 -6.46
N THR A 85 -16.98 -14.66 -5.38
CA THR A 85 -18.31 -14.03 -5.44
C THR A 85 -18.26 -12.53 -5.57
N ASP A 86 -17.27 -11.89 -4.94
CA ASP A 86 -17.20 -10.44 -4.80
C ASP A 86 -15.96 -9.86 -5.51
N GLY A 87 -15.06 -10.71 -6.04
CA GLY A 87 -13.85 -10.28 -6.72
C GLY A 87 -12.80 -9.64 -5.79
N VAL A 88 -12.84 -9.98 -4.48
CA VAL A 88 -11.86 -9.47 -3.51
C VAL A 88 -10.48 -10.01 -3.83
N SER A 89 -9.66 -9.18 -4.46
CA SER A 89 -8.35 -9.53 -5.02
C SER A 89 -7.52 -8.26 -5.18
N TYR A 90 -6.23 -8.35 -5.44
CA TYR A 90 -5.35 -7.23 -5.76
C TYR A 90 -5.44 -6.07 -4.74
N ASP A 91 -5.74 -4.87 -5.22
CA ASP A 91 -5.89 -3.62 -4.47
C ASP A 91 -6.96 -3.68 -3.37
N ALA A 92 -8.05 -4.44 -3.56
CA ALA A 92 -9.05 -4.62 -2.51
C ALA A 92 -8.46 -5.31 -1.27
N VAL A 93 -7.54 -6.26 -1.43
CA VAL A 93 -6.85 -6.91 -0.31
C VAL A 93 -5.97 -5.92 0.42
N MET A 94 -5.25 -5.08 -0.31
CA MET A 94 -4.39 -4.05 0.29
C MET A 94 -5.20 -2.93 0.94
N SER A 95 -6.35 -2.56 0.36
CA SER A 95 -7.31 -1.65 1.01
C SER A 95 -7.73 -2.17 2.38
N MET A 96 -8.06 -3.47 2.51
CA MET A 96 -8.34 -4.06 3.83
C MET A 96 -7.12 -3.95 4.75
N ALA A 97 -5.94 -4.31 4.28
CA ALA A 97 -4.73 -4.34 5.10
C ALA A 97 -4.42 -2.97 5.73
N ILE A 98 -4.45 -1.88 4.95
CA ILE A 98 -4.11 -0.55 5.47
C ILE A 98 -5.18 0.04 6.40
N ASN A 99 -6.43 -0.43 6.30
CA ASN A 99 -7.51 0.00 7.17
C ASN A 99 -7.52 -0.73 8.54
N LEU A 100 -6.79 -1.83 8.68
CA LEU A 100 -6.64 -2.52 9.97
C LEU A 100 -5.71 -1.75 10.90
N ASP A 101 -5.98 -1.82 12.21
CA ASP A 101 -4.99 -1.46 13.23
C ASP A 101 -3.98 -2.61 13.49
N ASN A 102 -3.01 -2.36 14.37
CA ASN A 102 -1.99 -3.37 14.71
C ASN A 102 -2.54 -4.59 15.47
N GLN A 103 -3.77 -4.54 15.96
CA GLN A 103 -4.51 -5.64 16.58
C GLN A 103 -5.51 -6.27 15.61
N PHE A 104 -5.44 -5.91 14.32
CA PHE A 104 -6.35 -6.37 13.27
C PHE A 104 -7.82 -6.02 13.53
N ASN A 105 -8.08 -4.85 14.12
CA ASN A 105 -9.41 -4.26 14.16
C ASN A 105 -9.59 -3.31 12.98
N LEU A 106 -10.82 -3.20 12.52
CA LEU A 106 -11.22 -2.10 11.64
C LEU A 106 -11.80 -0.95 12.45
N PRO A 107 -11.60 0.31 12.04
CA PRO A 107 -12.40 1.42 12.53
C PRO A 107 -13.90 1.17 12.31
N ALA A 108 -14.74 1.80 13.11
CA ALA A 108 -16.20 1.65 13.00
C ALA A 108 -16.76 2.19 11.66
N ASP A 109 -16.03 3.08 11.01
CA ASP A 109 -16.35 3.60 9.69
C ASP A 109 -15.56 2.82 8.62
N TYR A 110 -16.29 2.03 7.82
CA TYR A 110 -15.72 1.27 6.69
C TYR A 110 -15.65 2.10 5.41
N GLY A 111 -15.81 3.43 5.47
CA GLY A 111 -15.97 4.29 4.30
C GLY A 111 -14.81 4.28 3.30
N SER A 112 -13.61 3.92 3.76
CA SER A 112 -12.40 3.84 2.93
C SER A 112 -12.07 2.44 2.39
N LEU A 113 -12.86 1.42 2.72
CA LEU A 113 -12.66 0.09 2.15
C LEU A 113 -13.08 0.05 0.68
N ASP A 114 -12.34 -0.68 -0.12
CA ASP A 114 -12.71 -1.00 -1.49
C ASP A 114 -14.13 -1.60 -1.55
N SER A 115 -14.92 -1.21 -2.55
CA SER A 115 -16.33 -1.56 -2.68
C SER A 115 -16.61 -3.06 -2.82
N ARG A 116 -15.61 -3.85 -3.22
CA ARG A 116 -15.67 -5.32 -3.25
C ARG A 116 -15.80 -5.94 -1.86
N TRP A 117 -15.46 -5.22 -0.80
CA TRP A 117 -15.71 -5.65 0.57
C TRP A 117 -17.15 -5.34 0.98
N ASN A 118 -18.04 -6.33 0.83
CA ASN A 118 -19.42 -6.21 1.27
C ASN A 118 -19.48 -6.04 2.81
N ARG A 119 -20.18 -5.01 3.27
CA ARG A 119 -20.28 -4.66 4.72
C ARG A 119 -20.74 -5.83 5.58
N ASN A 120 -21.62 -6.71 5.06
CA ASN A 120 -22.10 -7.88 5.80
C ASN A 120 -21.02 -8.96 5.99
N GLN A 121 -19.97 -8.95 5.18
CA GLN A 121 -18.90 -9.95 5.19
C GLN A 121 -17.67 -9.48 5.99
N VAL A 122 -17.52 -8.17 6.17
CA VAL A 122 -16.37 -7.59 6.86
C VAL A 122 -16.28 -8.06 8.32
N GLY A 123 -17.35 -7.99 9.08
CA GLY A 123 -17.38 -8.45 10.48
C GLY A 123 -17.00 -9.92 10.65
N PRO A 124 -17.65 -10.84 9.92
CA PRO A 124 -17.26 -12.27 9.88
C PRO A 124 -15.80 -12.47 9.48
N PHE A 125 -15.31 -11.76 8.45
CA PHE A 125 -13.91 -11.84 8.02
C PHE A 125 -12.94 -11.45 9.15
N ILE A 126 -13.15 -10.32 9.82
CA ILE A 126 -12.29 -9.86 10.92
C ILE A 126 -12.29 -10.84 12.09
N LYS A 127 -13.44 -11.42 12.43
CA LYS A 127 -13.51 -12.46 13.47
C LYS A 127 -12.65 -13.68 13.11
N LEU A 128 -12.76 -14.16 11.88
CA LEU A 128 -11.99 -15.30 11.40
C LEU A 128 -10.50 -14.95 11.23
N LEU A 129 -10.18 -13.71 10.84
CA LEU A 129 -8.82 -13.20 10.75
C LEU A 129 -8.09 -13.31 12.09
N LYS A 130 -8.70 -12.82 13.17
CA LYS A 130 -8.13 -12.90 14.52
C LYS A 130 -7.98 -14.34 14.99
N LYS A 131 -8.92 -15.22 14.65
CA LYS A 131 -8.81 -16.65 14.93
C LYS A 131 -7.61 -17.25 14.19
N PHE A 132 -7.45 -16.95 12.89
CA PHE A 132 -6.33 -17.43 12.09
C PHE A 132 -4.98 -16.95 12.63
N VAL A 133 -4.85 -15.69 13.01
CA VAL A 133 -3.62 -15.14 13.61
C VAL A 133 -3.19 -15.96 14.83
N LYS A 134 -4.15 -16.29 15.70
CA LYS A 134 -3.89 -17.12 16.90
C LYS A 134 -3.54 -18.56 16.53
N ASP A 135 -4.37 -19.20 15.72
CA ASP A 135 -4.26 -20.63 15.40
C ASP A 135 -2.97 -20.94 14.63
N SER A 136 -2.61 -20.05 13.67
CA SER A 136 -1.41 -20.20 12.85
C SER A 136 -0.14 -19.67 13.52
N ARG A 137 -0.22 -19.05 14.69
CA ARG A 137 0.89 -18.35 15.35
C ARG A 137 1.57 -17.33 14.42
N PHE A 138 0.76 -16.58 13.66
CA PHE A 138 1.26 -15.61 12.69
C PHE A 138 2.27 -14.63 13.30
N ASP A 139 2.03 -14.15 14.53
CA ASP A 139 2.94 -13.22 15.20
C ASP A 139 4.35 -13.81 15.37
N ALA A 140 4.44 -15.08 15.75
CA ALA A 140 5.73 -15.76 15.89
C ALA A 140 6.43 -15.92 14.53
N PHE A 141 5.67 -16.23 13.46
CA PHE A 141 6.20 -16.27 12.11
C PHE A 141 6.72 -14.90 11.67
N TYR A 142 5.93 -13.84 11.86
CA TYR A 142 6.32 -12.48 11.50
C TYR A 142 7.62 -12.06 12.19
N HIS A 143 7.72 -12.23 13.51
CA HIS A 143 8.92 -11.92 14.28
C HIS A 143 10.13 -12.77 13.88
N SER A 144 9.94 -14.05 13.54
CA SER A 144 11.06 -14.90 13.09
C SER A 144 11.68 -14.47 11.75
N ASN A 145 11.01 -13.61 11.00
CA ASN A 145 11.48 -13.06 9.73
C ASN A 145 12.00 -11.62 9.82
N GLU A 146 12.08 -11.04 11.02
CA GLU A 146 12.42 -9.63 11.21
C GLU A 146 13.78 -9.25 10.57
N ASN A 147 14.80 -10.09 10.69
CA ASN A 147 16.09 -9.83 10.07
C ASN A 147 16.00 -9.75 8.54
N LEU A 148 15.15 -10.58 7.92
CA LEU A 148 14.90 -10.54 6.48
C LEU A 148 14.19 -9.25 6.08
N TYR A 149 13.23 -8.80 6.88
CA TYR A 149 12.53 -7.54 6.66
C TYR A 149 13.46 -6.33 6.79
N GLN A 150 14.31 -6.32 7.80
CA GLN A 150 15.30 -5.25 8.00
C GLN A 150 16.30 -5.18 6.84
N GLU A 151 16.75 -6.32 6.34
CA GLU A 151 17.62 -6.37 5.16
C GLU A 151 16.91 -5.82 3.91
N ALA A 152 15.66 -6.21 3.67
CA ALA A 152 14.87 -5.69 2.55
C ALA A 152 14.71 -4.17 2.64
N VAL A 153 14.37 -3.64 3.82
CA VAL A 153 14.29 -2.19 4.07
C VAL A 153 15.63 -1.51 3.82
N SER A 154 16.74 -2.09 4.30
CA SER A 154 18.08 -1.55 4.10
C SER A 154 18.42 -1.41 2.61
N ARG A 155 18.08 -2.42 1.82
CA ARG A 155 18.28 -2.43 0.35
C ARG A 155 17.37 -1.46 -0.40
N PHE A 156 16.23 -1.08 0.16
CA PHE A 156 15.33 -0.07 -0.42
C PHE A 156 15.76 1.37 -0.10
N MET A 157 16.58 1.60 0.92
CA MET A 157 16.97 2.94 1.38
C MET A 157 17.57 3.86 0.32
N PRO A 158 18.34 3.42 -0.69
CA PRO A 158 18.78 4.29 -1.77
C PRO A 158 17.63 4.92 -2.55
N ILE A 159 16.57 4.15 -2.85
CA ILE A 159 15.35 4.65 -3.52
C ILE A 159 14.64 5.65 -2.62
N TYR A 160 14.40 5.29 -1.36
CA TYR A 160 13.76 6.18 -0.39
C TYR A 160 14.42 7.57 -0.33
N LYS A 161 15.75 7.62 -0.35
CA LYS A 161 16.51 8.88 -0.30
C LYS A 161 16.43 9.69 -1.60
N SER A 162 16.02 9.11 -2.71
CA SER A 162 15.88 9.79 -4.01
C SER A 162 14.49 10.34 -4.28
N ILE A 163 13.52 10.08 -3.40
CA ILE A 163 12.13 10.53 -3.58
C ILE A 163 12.04 12.01 -3.21
N ASP A 164 11.48 12.80 -4.12
CA ASP A 164 11.15 14.20 -3.91
C ASP A 164 9.63 14.35 -3.73
N THR A 165 9.18 14.46 -2.48
CA THR A 165 7.76 14.67 -2.18
C THR A 165 7.31 16.11 -2.45
N GLN A 166 8.23 17.08 -2.54
CA GLN A 166 7.91 18.46 -2.89
C GLN A 166 7.37 18.56 -4.31
N TRP A 167 7.82 17.65 -5.21
CA TRP A 167 7.30 17.56 -6.57
C TRP A 167 5.78 17.41 -6.60
N TYR A 168 5.19 16.64 -5.68
CA TYR A 168 3.72 16.46 -5.62
C TYR A 168 3.00 17.76 -5.29
N ASN A 169 3.55 18.56 -4.37
CA ASN A 169 2.98 19.86 -4.04
C ASN A 169 3.06 20.83 -5.24
N ASP A 170 4.18 20.83 -5.93
CA ASP A 170 4.44 21.73 -7.07
C ASP A 170 3.60 21.34 -8.28
N PHE A 171 3.47 20.03 -8.56
CA PHE A 171 2.75 19.51 -9.73
C PHE A 171 1.23 19.57 -9.54
N TYR A 172 0.71 19.10 -8.40
CA TYR A 172 -0.73 19.08 -8.14
C TYR A 172 -1.27 20.39 -7.54
N GLY A 173 -0.40 21.36 -7.26
CA GLY A 173 -0.78 22.69 -6.76
C GLY A 173 -1.36 22.69 -5.34
N GLN A 174 -1.15 21.63 -4.58
CA GLN A 174 -1.62 21.50 -3.22
C GLN A 174 -0.45 21.49 -2.24
N LYS A 175 -0.54 22.30 -1.17
CA LYS A 175 0.26 22.06 0.03
C LYS A 175 -0.46 20.97 0.81
N SER A 176 -0.06 19.73 0.61
CA SER A 176 -0.72 18.62 1.25
C SER A 176 -0.04 18.29 2.58
N ASN A 177 -0.85 18.01 3.59
CA ASN A 177 -0.39 17.39 4.84
C ASN A 177 -0.34 15.86 4.69
N ASP A 178 -0.20 15.36 3.47
CA ASP A 178 -0.24 13.94 3.19
C ASP A 178 0.97 13.23 3.81
N ARG A 179 0.73 12.05 4.33
CA ARG A 179 1.78 11.15 4.80
C ARG A 179 1.99 10.06 3.76
N PHE A 180 3.17 10.03 3.17
CA PHE A 180 3.57 9.05 2.17
C PHE A 180 4.20 7.83 2.85
N HIS A 181 3.58 6.68 2.69
CA HIS A 181 4.03 5.42 3.27
C HIS A 181 4.53 4.48 2.18
N ILE A 182 5.71 3.92 2.38
CA ILE A 182 6.25 2.87 1.52
C ILE A 182 6.23 1.57 2.31
N ILE A 183 5.46 0.60 1.82
CA ILE A 183 5.37 -0.72 2.42
C ILE A 183 5.98 -1.74 1.47
N LEU A 184 6.99 -2.47 1.95
CA LEU A 184 7.58 -3.55 1.21
C LEU A 184 6.82 -4.83 1.52
N SER A 185 6.13 -5.39 0.53
CA SER A 185 5.40 -6.65 0.65
C SER A 185 6.23 -7.79 0.10
N MET A 186 6.62 -8.69 0.98
CA MET A 186 7.58 -9.76 0.66
C MET A 186 6.99 -10.89 -0.17
N SER A 187 5.67 -11.03 -0.21
CA SER A 187 4.98 -12.14 -0.88
C SER A 187 4.09 -11.74 -2.05
N ASN A 188 4.04 -10.46 -2.43
CA ASN A 188 3.19 -9.99 -3.54
C ASN A 188 3.80 -10.23 -4.94
N GLY A 189 5.02 -10.77 -5.03
CA GLY A 189 5.71 -10.87 -6.32
C GLY A 189 5.83 -9.50 -6.98
N PRO A 190 5.47 -9.34 -8.28
CA PRO A 190 5.48 -8.05 -8.97
C PRO A 190 4.22 -7.20 -8.73
N GLY A 191 3.32 -7.61 -7.84
CA GLY A 191 2.11 -6.84 -7.51
C GLY A 191 2.44 -5.62 -6.66
N ASN A 192 2.06 -4.43 -7.16
CA ASN A 192 2.21 -3.16 -6.46
C ASN A 192 0.83 -2.49 -6.38
N TYR A 193 0.60 -1.68 -5.34
CA TYR A 193 -0.73 -1.11 -5.08
C TYR A 193 -0.62 0.25 -4.39
N GLY A 194 -1.49 1.19 -4.79
CA GLY A 194 -1.54 2.56 -4.27
C GLY A 194 -2.80 2.87 -3.43
N PRO A 195 -3.11 2.13 -2.37
CA PRO A 195 -4.27 2.45 -1.54
C PRO A 195 -4.03 3.72 -0.71
N SER A 196 -5.13 4.36 -0.28
CA SER A 196 -5.07 5.49 0.65
C SER A 196 -6.14 5.40 1.71
N VAL A 197 -5.93 6.08 2.83
CA VAL A 197 -6.90 6.21 3.92
C VAL A 197 -6.76 7.55 4.61
N THR A 198 -7.88 8.21 4.89
CA THR A 198 -7.89 9.39 5.76
C THR A 198 -8.12 8.92 7.20
N ASP A 199 -7.20 9.28 8.09
CA ASP A 199 -7.29 8.90 9.50
C ASP A 199 -8.28 9.79 10.29
N LYS A 200 -8.45 9.48 11.57
CA LYS A 200 -9.37 10.21 12.46
C LYS A 200 -8.95 11.67 12.72
N GLU A 201 -7.69 12.00 12.47
CA GLU A 201 -7.13 13.35 12.57
C GLU A 201 -7.28 14.13 11.27
N ASN A 202 -8.02 13.56 10.30
CA ASN A 202 -8.20 14.10 8.95
C ASN A 202 -6.87 14.24 8.18
N VAL A 203 -5.90 13.38 8.48
CA VAL A 203 -4.66 13.29 7.72
C VAL A 203 -4.82 12.22 6.64
N HIS A 204 -4.54 12.60 5.40
CA HIS A 204 -4.56 11.68 4.27
C HIS A 204 -3.25 10.87 4.25
N ASN A 205 -3.36 9.57 4.40
CA ASN A 205 -2.26 8.62 4.36
C ASN A 205 -2.27 7.92 3.00
N VAL A 206 -1.22 8.17 2.23
CA VAL A 206 -0.99 7.66 0.88
C VAL A 206 -0.01 6.51 0.97
N PHE A 207 -0.34 5.37 0.38
CA PHE A 207 0.52 4.19 0.46
C PHE A 207 1.02 3.79 -0.92
N SER A 208 2.28 3.38 -0.98
CA SER A 208 2.81 2.57 -2.06
C SER A 208 3.22 1.22 -1.48
N VAL A 209 2.42 0.20 -1.75
CA VAL A 209 2.71 -1.19 -1.37
C VAL A 209 3.51 -1.82 -2.49
N MET A 210 4.80 -2.01 -2.26
CA MET A 210 5.75 -2.49 -3.26
C MET A 210 6.02 -3.97 -3.11
N GLY A 211 5.83 -4.73 -4.17
CA GLY A 211 6.15 -6.16 -4.19
C GLY A 211 7.65 -6.45 -4.22
N ALA A 212 7.99 -7.73 -4.10
CA ALA A 212 9.35 -8.26 -4.10
C ALA A 212 9.50 -9.29 -5.23
N TRP A 213 10.05 -8.87 -6.39
CA TRP A 213 10.10 -9.73 -7.60
C TRP A 213 11.48 -9.82 -8.25
N VAL A 214 12.45 -9.02 -7.83
CA VAL A 214 13.84 -9.11 -8.30
C VAL A 214 14.70 -9.58 -7.14
N THR A 215 15.55 -10.58 -7.39
CA THR A 215 16.47 -11.13 -6.38
C THR A 215 17.90 -11.17 -6.91
N ASP A 216 18.85 -11.09 -5.99
CA ASP A 216 20.27 -11.26 -6.30
C ASP A 216 20.67 -12.75 -6.40
N SER A 217 21.96 -13.00 -6.61
CA SER A 217 22.52 -14.36 -6.75
C SER A 217 22.38 -15.24 -5.51
N VAL A 218 22.16 -14.64 -4.33
CA VAL A 218 21.89 -15.36 -3.07
C VAL A 218 20.39 -15.45 -2.75
N GLY A 219 19.53 -14.98 -3.67
CA GLY A 219 18.10 -15.05 -3.57
C GLY A 219 17.47 -13.97 -2.67
N MET A 220 18.24 -12.98 -2.23
CA MET A 220 17.69 -11.85 -1.46
C MET A 220 17.11 -10.76 -2.37
N VAL A 221 15.98 -10.17 -1.97
CA VAL A 221 15.32 -9.13 -2.76
C VAL A 221 16.24 -7.93 -2.99
N VAL A 222 16.20 -7.41 -4.21
CA VAL A 222 16.85 -6.16 -4.61
C VAL A 222 15.83 -5.23 -5.29
N TYR A 223 16.13 -3.94 -5.26
CA TYR A 223 15.24 -2.90 -5.76
C TYR A 223 16.00 -2.02 -6.77
N PRO A 224 16.11 -2.44 -8.05
CA PRO A 224 16.77 -1.63 -9.08
C PRO A 224 16.02 -0.32 -9.27
N PRO A 225 16.67 0.85 -9.09
CA PRO A 225 15.97 2.16 -9.13
C PRO A 225 15.22 2.40 -10.43
N GLU A 226 15.77 1.98 -11.55
CA GLU A 226 15.18 2.12 -12.89
C GLU A 226 13.87 1.36 -13.06
N LEU A 227 13.64 0.30 -12.29
CA LEU A 227 12.41 -0.50 -12.30
C LEU A 227 11.44 -0.03 -11.21
N ILE A 228 11.97 0.31 -10.04
CA ILE A 228 11.16 0.50 -8.83
C ILE A 228 10.64 1.93 -8.72
N LEU A 229 11.47 2.94 -9.04
CA LEU A 229 11.08 4.34 -8.84
C LEU A 229 9.86 4.75 -9.69
N PRO A 230 9.79 4.39 -11.00
CA PRO A 230 8.60 4.68 -11.79
C PRO A 230 7.33 4.03 -11.24
N VAL A 231 7.43 2.79 -10.75
CA VAL A 231 6.29 2.07 -10.18
C VAL A 231 5.85 2.72 -8.85
N LEU A 232 6.79 3.07 -7.98
CA LEU A 232 6.49 3.72 -6.72
C LEU A 232 5.77 5.06 -6.92
N ILE A 233 6.24 5.88 -7.88
CA ILE A 233 5.59 7.14 -8.24
C ILE A 233 4.19 6.88 -8.78
N HIS A 234 4.02 5.88 -9.65
CA HIS A 234 2.73 5.47 -10.19
C HIS A 234 1.74 5.12 -9.07
N GLU A 235 2.16 4.30 -8.09
CA GLU A 235 1.28 3.93 -6.98
C GLU A 235 0.89 5.13 -6.10
N PHE A 236 1.81 6.06 -5.85
CA PHE A 236 1.46 7.29 -5.16
C PHE A 236 0.48 8.16 -5.97
N ASN A 237 0.64 8.24 -7.28
CA ASN A 237 -0.22 9.04 -8.15
C ASN A 237 -1.69 8.61 -8.09
N HIS A 238 -2.00 7.33 -7.84
CA HIS A 238 -3.38 6.86 -7.63
C HIS A 238 -4.14 7.66 -6.58
N SER A 239 -3.46 8.15 -5.55
CA SER A 239 -4.07 8.93 -4.48
C SER A 239 -4.35 10.39 -4.84
N PHE A 240 -3.75 10.90 -5.92
CA PHE A 240 -3.92 12.29 -6.39
C PHE A 240 -4.84 12.40 -7.60
N ILE A 241 -5.09 11.30 -8.29
CA ILE A 241 -6.01 11.26 -9.41
C ILE A 241 -7.44 11.08 -8.89
N ASN A 242 -8.13 12.19 -8.72
CA ASN A 242 -9.52 12.21 -8.26
C ASN A 242 -10.41 12.80 -9.38
N PHE A 243 -10.98 11.95 -10.20
CA PHE A 243 -11.95 12.33 -11.20
C PHE A 243 -13.11 11.33 -11.22
N ASP A 244 -14.28 11.81 -11.66
CA ASP A 244 -15.43 10.93 -11.89
C ASP A 244 -15.31 10.28 -13.28
N PRO A 245 -15.02 8.98 -13.37
CA PRO A 245 -14.92 8.30 -14.66
C PRO A 245 -16.18 8.42 -15.51
N GLU A 246 -17.35 8.54 -14.88
CA GLU A 246 -18.64 8.65 -15.58
C GLU A 246 -18.72 9.86 -16.50
N MET A 247 -18.02 10.95 -16.18
CA MET A 247 -17.90 12.12 -17.07
C MET A 247 -17.30 11.77 -18.44
N PHE A 248 -16.54 10.69 -18.50
CA PHE A 248 -15.84 10.24 -19.71
C PHE A 248 -16.39 8.91 -20.25
N ARG A 249 -17.54 8.44 -19.76
CA ARG A 249 -18.11 7.13 -20.10
C ARG A 249 -18.12 6.86 -21.59
N THR A 250 -18.73 7.77 -22.38
CA THR A 250 -18.89 7.57 -23.82
C THR A 250 -17.56 7.40 -24.54
N SER A 251 -16.58 8.27 -24.23
CA SER A 251 -15.26 8.20 -24.84
C SER A 251 -14.46 6.99 -24.32
N GLY A 252 -14.58 6.69 -23.02
CA GLY A 252 -13.94 5.54 -22.41
C GLY A 252 -14.41 4.20 -22.97
N GLU A 253 -15.74 4.05 -23.15
CA GLU A 253 -16.33 2.85 -23.76
C GLU A 253 -15.91 2.70 -25.23
N GLN A 254 -15.85 3.80 -25.99
CA GLN A 254 -15.38 3.79 -27.39
C GLN A 254 -13.90 3.36 -27.48
N ILE A 255 -13.04 3.91 -26.62
CA ILE A 255 -11.61 3.51 -26.56
C ILE A 255 -11.51 2.04 -26.16
N TYR A 256 -12.24 1.62 -25.12
CA TYR A 256 -12.21 0.25 -24.64
C TYR A 256 -12.71 -0.76 -25.67
N ALA A 257 -13.71 -0.41 -26.49
CA ALA A 257 -14.18 -1.25 -27.59
C ALA A 257 -13.07 -1.57 -28.61
N ALA A 258 -12.09 -0.68 -28.77
CA ALA A 258 -10.97 -0.89 -29.68
C ALA A 258 -9.81 -1.68 -29.06
N VAL A 259 -9.58 -1.55 -27.76
CA VAL A 259 -8.37 -2.10 -27.10
C VAL A 259 -8.67 -3.07 -25.94
N GLY A 260 -9.94 -3.28 -25.60
CA GLY A 260 -10.37 -3.97 -24.39
C GLY A 260 -9.88 -5.41 -24.28
N GLU A 261 -9.81 -6.14 -25.40
CA GLU A 261 -9.28 -7.52 -25.38
C GLU A 261 -7.79 -7.54 -24.96
N GLN A 262 -6.99 -6.61 -25.48
CA GLN A 262 -5.58 -6.47 -25.13
C GLN A 262 -5.41 -6.00 -23.68
N MET A 263 -6.24 -5.04 -23.25
CA MET A 263 -6.19 -4.48 -21.90
C MET A 263 -6.66 -5.49 -20.84
N ALA A 264 -7.67 -6.29 -21.14
CA ALA A 264 -8.13 -7.36 -20.26
C ALA A 264 -7.04 -8.41 -19.96
N ARG A 265 -6.16 -8.70 -20.93
CA ARG A 265 -4.99 -9.58 -20.73
C ARG A 265 -3.97 -9.01 -19.74
N GLN A 266 -4.03 -7.70 -19.50
CA GLN A 266 -3.19 -6.97 -18.54
C GLN A 266 -3.95 -6.68 -17.21
N ALA A 267 -5.05 -7.38 -16.96
CA ALA A 267 -5.95 -7.20 -15.83
C ALA A 267 -6.81 -5.91 -15.87
N TYR A 268 -6.79 -5.14 -16.95
CA TYR A 268 -7.64 -3.96 -17.15
C TYR A 268 -8.95 -4.35 -17.83
N GLY A 269 -9.82 -5.05 -17.10
CA GLY A 269 -11.03 -5.65 -17.63
C GLY A 269 -12.22 -4.69 -17.85
N GLN A 270 -12.05 -3.40 -17.58
CA GLN A 270 -13.11 -2.38 -17.71
C GLN A 270 -12.55 -1.08 -18.24
N TRP A 271 -13.38 -0.35 -19.01
CA TRP A 271 -13.00 0.95 -19.58
C TRP A 271 -12.58 1.99 -18.54
N SER A 272 -13.26 2.02 -17.38
CA SER A 272 -12.95 2.96 -16.29
C SER A 272 -11.57 2.68 -15.68
N ILE A 273 -11.18 1.42 -15.54
CA ILE A 273 -9.84 1.04 -15.08
C ILE A 273 -8.78 1.53 -16.09
N VAL A 274 -8.99 1.26 -17.39
CA VAL A 274 -8.05 1.72 -18.45
C VAL A 274 -7.88 3.23 -18.41
N LEU A 275 -8.98 3.96 -18.23
CA LEU A 275 -8.95 5.42 -18.16
C LEU A 275 -8.18 5.90 -16.92
N THR A 276 -8.46 5.35 -15.74
CA THR A 276 -7.77 5.69 -14.49
C THR A 276 -6.26 5.44 -14.62
N GLU A 277 -5.89 4.28 -15.12
CA GLU A 277 -4.47 3.92 -15.34
C GLU A 277 -3.78 4.85 -16.35
N ALA A 278 -4.49 5.27 -17.39
CA ALA A 278 -3.94 6.24 -18.34
C ALA A 278 -3.70 7.61 -17.69
N MET A 279 -4.62 8.07 -16.84
CA MET A 279 -4.48 9.34 -16.11
C MET A 279 -3.33 9.30 -15.09
N VAL A 280 -3.15 8.18 -14.41
CA VAL A 280 -2.04 7.99 -13.44
C VAL A 280 -0.67 8.06 -14.13
N ARG A 281 -0.59 7.65 -15.41
CA ARG A 281 0.64 7.61 -16.21
C ARG A 281 0.93 8.89 -17.00
N ALA A 282 -0.07 9.77 -17.15
CA ALA A 282 0.08 11.00 -17.91
C ALA A 282 0.87 12.07 -17.18
#